data_134856a7c13fb4e40d9d3fa7ffc8c0bc
#
_entry.id   134856a7c13fb4e40d9d3fa7ffc8c0bc
#
_cell.length_a   1.000
_cell.length_b   1.000
_cell.length_c   1.000
_cell.angle_alpha   90.00
_cell.angle_beta   90.00
_cell.angle_gamma   90.00
#
_symmetry.space_group_name_H-M   'P 1'
#
loop_
_entity.id
_entity.type
_entity.pdbx_description
1 polymer ?
#
loop_
_entity_poly.entity_id
_entity_poly.type
_entity_poly.pdbx_seq_one_letter_code
_entity_poly.pdbx_strand_id
1 'polypeptide(L)' 'MTRKIKLTRANKSILLKALAPYYYREKALGHSTEKSGRLILKINALPADKRASFSVEEIHLMRESL' A
#
# COMPACT_ATOMS: atom_id res chain seq x y z
N MET A 1 6.56 -1.62 15.33
CA MET A 1 6.57 -3.04 14.92
C MET A 1 6.45 -3.16 13.42
N THR A 2 7.10 -4.16 12.86
CA THR A 2 6.97 -4.48 11.44
C THR A 2 6.60 -5.93 11.26
N ARG A 3 5.92 -6.26 10.18
CA ARG A 3 5.61 -7.63 9.79
C ARG A 3 6.14 -7.90 8.40
N LYS A 4 6.66 -9.10 8.21
CA LYS A 4 7.06 -9.55 6.88
C LYS A 4 5.87 -10.20 6.20
N ILE A 5 5.50 -9.67 5.04
CA ILE A 5 4.37 -10.13 4.26
C ILE A 5 4.86 -10.48 2.86
N LYS A 6 4.45 -11.64 2.37
CA LYS A 6 4.72 -12.06 1.00
C LYS A 6 3.55 -11.60 0.13
N LEU A 7 3.86 -10.80 -0.88
CA LEU A 7 2.86 -10.35 -1.85
C LEU A 7 3.09 -11.08 -3.17
N THR A 8 2.09 -11.82 -3.61
CA THR A 8 2.08 -12.40 -4.94
C THR A 8 1.85 -11.30 -5.97
N ARG A 9 2.09 -11.59 -7.25
CA ARG A 9 1.80 -10.64 -8.33
C ARG A 9 0.33 -10.21 -8.30
N ALA A 10 -0.57 -11.17 -8.08
CA ALA A 10 -2.00 -10.88 -7.99
C ALA A 10 -2.32 -9.96 -6.80
N ASN A 11 -1.75 -10.24 -5.64
CA ASN A 11 -1.96 -9.41 -4.45
C ASN A 11 -1.41 -8.00 -4.63
N LYS A 12 -0.24 -7.85 -5.26
CA LYS A 12 0.31 -6.54 -5.59
C LYS A 12 -0.65 -5.75 -6.48
N SER A 13 -1.16 -6.38 -7.52
CA SER A 13 -2.10 -5.74 -8.44
C SER A 13 -3.37 -5.28 -7.74
N ILE A 14 -3.95 -6.13 -6.89
CA ILE A 14 -5.15 -5.81 -6.11
C ILE A 14 -4.88 -4.62 -5.18
N LEU A 15 -3.77 -4.64 -4.45
CA LEU A 15 -3.42 -3.56 -3.53
C LEU A 15 -3.19 -2.24 -4.25
N LEU A 16 -2.49 -2.25 -5.37
CA LEU A 16 -2.23 -1.03 -6.13
C LEU A 16 -3.53 -0.46 -6.70
N LYS A 17 -4.43 -1.31 -7.18
CA LYS A 17 -5.75 -0.88 -7.68
C LYS A 17 -6.63 -0.33 -6.57
N ALA A 18 -6.48 -0.85 -5.35
CA ALA A 18 -7.24 -0.35 -4.19
C ALA A 18 -6.65 0.95 -3.64
N LEU A 19 -5.32 1.04 -3.58
CA LEU A 19 -4.63 2.21 -3.02
C LEU A 19 -4.72 3.44 -3.91
N ALA A 20 -4.74 3.28 -5.23
CA ALA A 20 -4.80 4.41 -6.14
C ALA A 20 -6.08 5.25 -5.95
N PRO A 21 -7.30 4.69 -5.95
CA PRO A 21 -8.51 5.45 -5.65
C PRO A 21 -8.49 6.07 -4.25
N TYR A 22 -7.96 5.35 -3.27
CA TYR A 22 -7.82 5.85 -1.90
C TYR A 22 -6.93 7.10 -1.88
N TYR A 23 -5.78 7.05 -2.54
CA TYR A 23 -4.86 8.17 -2.65
C TYR A 23 -5.52 9.39 -3.27
N TYR A 24 -6.20 9.24 -4.40
CA TYR A 24 -6.86 10.34 -5.07
C TYR A 24 -8.00 10.93 -4.25
N ARG A 25 -8.77 10.09 -3.57
CA ARG A 25 -9.84 10.54 -2.70
C ARG A 25 -9.31 11.39 -1.53
N GLU A 26 -8.26 10.92 -0.87
CA GLU A 26 -7.65 11.67 0.24
C GLU A 26 -7.07 12.99 -0.24
N LYS A 27 -6.47 13.00 -1.41
CA LYS A 27 -5.94 14.21 -2.02
C LYS A 27 -7.05 15.22 -2.31
N ALA A 28 -8.16 14.77 -2.86
CA ALA A 28 -9.30 15.62 -3.16
C ALA A 28 -9.94 16.22 -1.90
N LEU A 29 -9.90 15.49 -0.79
CA LEU A 29 -10.42 15.94 0.50
C LEU A 29 -9.44 16.85 1.27
N GLY A 30 -8.25 17.09 0.72
CA GLY A 30 -7.23 17.89 1.36
C GLY A 30 -6.47 17.19 2.48
N HIS A 31 -6.62 15.87 2.60
CA HIS A 31 -5.89 15.08 3.58
C HIS A 31 -4.44 14.82 3.13
N SER A 32 -3.56 14.54 4.09
CA SER A 32 -2.19 14.18 3.76
C SER A 32 -2.14 12.85 3.01
N THR A 33 -1.47 12.85 1.87
CA THR A 33 -1.30 11.66 1.03
C THR A 33 0.12 11.12 1.06
N GLU A 34 0.98 11.67 1.90
CA GLU A 34 2.38 11.29 1.95
C GLU A 34 2.56 9.81 2.26
N LYS A 35 1.89 9.31 3.28
CA LYS A 35 2.00 7.89 3.67
C LYS A 35 1.45 6.95 2.61
N SER A 36 0.29 7.25 2.06
CA SER A 36 -0.31 6.42 1.01
C SER A 36 0.50 6.46 -0.27
N GLY A 37 1.01 7.61 -0.66
CA GLY A 37 1.88 7.74 -1.83
C GLY A 37 3.17 6.93 -1.69
N ARG A 38 3.81 6.99 -0.53
CA ARG A 38 5.01 6.20 -0.24
C ARG A 38 4.72 4.71 -0.27
N LEU A 39 3.58 4.30 0.28
CA LEU A 39 3.18 2.89 0.27
C LEU A 39 2.95 2.37 -1.15
N ILE A 40 2.30 3.15 -1.98
CA ILE A 40 2.10 2.80 -3.40
C ILE A 40 3.44 2.58 -4.10
N LEU A 41 4.39 3.53 -3.93
CA LEU A 41 5.71 3.41 -4.52
C LEU A 41 6.46 2.19 -3.98
N LYS A 42 6.38 1.93 -2.69
CA LYS A 42 7.01 0.79 -2.06
C LYS A 42 6.48 -0.53 -2.64
N ILE A 43 5.16 -0.69 -2.71
CA ILE A 43 4.54 -1.90 -3.25
C ILE A 43 4.91 -2.08 -4.72
N ASN A 44 4.89 -1.00 -5.50
CA ASN A 44 5.24 -1.06 -6.92
C ASN A 44 6.69 -1.51 -7.15
N ALA A 45 7.60 -1.09 -6.27
CA ALA A 45 9.02 -1.43 -6.36
C ALA A 45 9.36 -2.83 -5.83
N LEU A 46 8.47 -3.45 -5.05
CA LEU A 46 8.73 -4.75 -4.47
C LEU A 46 8.70 -5.86 -5.52
N PRO A 47 9.67 -6.80 -5.46
CA PRO A 47 9.59 -7.98 -6.31
C PRO A 47 8.40 -8.85 -5.91
N ALA A 48 7.71 -9.41 -6.91
CA ALA A 48 6.61 -10.33 -6.66
C ALA A 48 7.12 -11.62 -6.01
N ASP A 49 6.28 -12.22 -5.16
CA ASP A 49 6.53 -13.51 -4.50
C ASP A 49 7.71 -13.49 -3.52
N LYS A 50 8.14 -12.31 -3.09
CA LYS A 50 9.16 -12.16 -2.04
C LYS A 50 8.57 -11.46 -0.82
N ARG A 51 9.10 -11.81 0.34
CA ARG A 51 8.69 -11.18 1.60
C ARG A 51 9.26 -9.77 1.71
N ALA A 52 8.45 -8.86 2.20
CA ALA A 52 8.84 -7.49 2.49
C ALA A 52 8.33 -7.07 3.85
N SER A 53 9.06 -6.18 4.51
CA SER A 53 8.66 -5.66 5.82
C SER A 53 7.71 -4.48 5.66
N PHE A 54 6.59 -4.53 6.37
CA PHE A 54 5.63 -3.44 6.42
C PHE A 54 5.42 -3.01 7.87
N SER A 55 5.32 -1.70 8.09
CA SER A 55 4.98 -1.17 9.41
C SER A 55 3.50 -1.40 9.72
N VAL A 56 3.15 -1.26 10.99
CA VAL A 56 1.74 -1.37 11.41
C VAL A 56 0.88 -0.34 10.69
N GLU A 57 1.38 0.88 10.52
CA GLU A 57 0.67 1.93 9.80
C GLU A 57 0.44 1.58 8.34
N GLU A 58 1.44 1.00 7.69
CA GLU A 58 1.32 0.56 6.30
C GLU A 58 0.28 -0.55 6.16
N ILE A 59 0.30 -1.53 7.06
CA ILE A 59 -0.68 -2.61 7.07
C ILE A 59 -2.10 -2.07 7.28
N HIS A 60 -2.24 -1.10 8.16
CA HIS A 60 -3.53 -0.45 8.42
C HIS A 60 -4.07 0.25 7.18
N LEU A 61 -3.21 1.00 6.48
CA LEU A 61 -3.57 1.64 5.21
C LEU A 61 -4.00 0.63 4.15
N MET A 62 -3.27 -0.48 4.05
CA MET A 62 -3.62 -1.55 3.11
C MET A 62 -5.01 -2.12 3.38
N ARG A 63 -5.36 -2.30 4.66
CA ARG A 63 -6.69 -2.79 5.06
C ARG A 63 -7.79 -1.78 4.77
N GLU A 64 -7.55 -0.51 5.06
CA GLU A 64 -8.53 0.54 4.84
C GLU A 64 -8.83 0.77 3.36
N SER A 65 -7.88 0.53 2.49
CA SER A 65 -8.04 0.73 1.05
C SER A 65 -8.75 -0.43 0.35
N LEU A 66 -8.84 -1.57 0.98
CA LEU A 66 -9.53 -2.74 0.41
C LEU A 66 -11.07 -2.70 0.72
#